data_30ee01808642315720c588f5e2b2c9e4
#
_entry.id   30ee01808642315720c588f5e2b2c9e4
#
_cell.length_a   1.000
_cell.length_b   1.000
_cell.length_c   1.000
_cell.angle_alpha   90.00
_cell.angle_beta   90.00
_cell.angle_gamma   90.00
#
_symmetry.space_group_name_H-M   'P 1'
#
loop_
_entity.id
_entity.type
_entity.pdbx_description
1 polymer ?
#
loop_
_entity_poly.entity_id
_entity_poly.type
_entity_poly.pdbx_seq_one_letter_code
_entity_poly.pdbx_strand_id
1 'polypeptide(L)'
;MPDGPCALIVDDDKNTLGEVAVRILRLRIDLFYSKGSSEAWLLAQQEADRIRTLLFPPTVDIDEIKPIVECLDAMNPELDHVLVVMGERPDDATRERLRAGGVELALWEPFDESALRSIVADSMVSRGAIDARKDVRLPTTLLGRAFRGAKRKDVIVSTLSTGGGFLESAAPFPEGSRISLEIALPDGSVNVRADVMNAHYPDSDGAFQQPCGMGVEFLNLSGADEERVRAFLKEIGDRFCV
;
A
#
# COMPACT_ATOMS: atom_id res chain seq x y z
N MET A 1 -13.43 -20.97 -6.97
CA MET A 1 -13.54 -19.59 -6.45
C MET A 1 -12.15 -19.17 -6.02
N PRO A 2 -11.74 -17.92 -6.19
CA PRO A 2 -10.43 -17.51 -5.68
C PRO A 2 -10.45 -17.64 -4.15
N ASP A 3 -9.49 -18.41 -3.62
CA ASP A 3 -9.35 -18.67 -2.17
C ASP A 3 -8.40 -17.66 -1.51
N GLY A 4 -8.11 -16.54 -2.18
CA GLY A 4 -7.14 -15.54 -1.75
C GLY A 4 -7.74 -14.45 -0.85
N PRO A 5 -6.86 -13.64 -0.22
CA PRO A 5 -7.27 -12.47 0.54
C PRO A 5 -8.00 -11.48 -0.35
N CYS A 6 -8.98 -10.76 0.21
CA CYS A 6 -9.78 -9.78 -0.51
C CYS A 6 -9.95 -8.49 0.30
N ALA A 7 -10.32 -7.42 -0.39
CA ALA A 7 -10.77 -6.18 0.19
C ALA A 7 -12.29 -6.11 0.27
N LEU A 8 -12.83 -5.37 1.22
CA LEU A 8 -14.25 -5.03 1.30
C LEU A 8 -14.39 -3.51 1.21
N ILE A 9 -15.07 -3.02 0.17
CA ILE A 9 -15.49 -1.62 0.10
C ILE A 9 -16.82 -1.47 0.82
N VAL A 10 -16.87 -0.50 1.73
CA VAL A 10 -18.09 0.00 2.37
C VAL A 10 -18.35 1.39 1.83
N ASP A 11 -19.14 1.49 0.76
CA ASP A 11 -19.41 2.77 0.08
C ASP A 11 -20.62 3.49 0.66
N ASP A 12 -20.74 4.76 0.35
CA ASP A 12 -21.89 5.58 0.69
C ASP A 12 -23.00 5.48 -0.39
N ASP A 13 -24.17 6.06 -0.10
CA ASP A 13 -25.31 6.09 -1.02
C ASP A 13 -25.02 6.85 -2.33
N LYS A 14 -23.96 7.68 -2.35
CA LYS A 14 -23.55 8.48 -3.53
C LYS A 14 -22.68 7.70 -4.49
N ASN A 15 -22.29 6.46 -4.12
CA ASN A 15 -21.38 5.62 -4.90
C ASN A 15 -20.00 6.28 -5.10
N THR A 16 -19.48 6.88 -4.05
CA THR A 16 -18.22 7.65 -4.04
C THR A 16 -17.03 6.79 -4.48
N LEU A 17 -16.97 5.51 -4.07
CA LEU A 17 -15.89 4.60 -4.41
C LEU A 17 -16.17 3.66 -5.61
N GLY A 18 -17.26 3.85 -6.34
CA GLY A 18 -17.62 2.97 -7.46
C GLY A 18 -16.55 2.89 -8.55
N GLU A 19 -15.94 4.03 -8.93
CA GLU A 19 -14.84 4.03 -9.90
C GLU A 19 -13.55 3.43 -9.31
N VAL A 20 -13.30 3.63 -8.04
CA VAL A 20 -12.15 3.03 -7.33
C VAL A 20 -12.29 1.52 -7.30
N ALA A 21 -13.48 0.97 -7.05
CA ALA A 21 -13.76 -0.46 -7.11
C ALA A 21 -13.40 -1.06 -8.48
N VAL A 22 -13.80 -0.40 -9.57
CA VAL A 22 -13.43 -0.84 -10.93
C VAL A 22 -11.92 -0.82 -11.16
N ARG A 23 -11.22 0.19 -10.65
CA ARG A 23 -9.75 0.28 -10.74
C ARG A 23 -9.08 -0.84 -9.96
N ILE A 24 -9.55 -1.15 -8.74
CA ILE A 24 -9.04 -2.26 -7.90
C ILE A 24 -9.23 -3.60 -8.62
N LEU A 25 -10.41 -3.86 -9.21
CA LEU A 25 -10.66 -5.08 -9.98
C LEU A 25 -9.73 -5.21 -11.21
N ARG A 26 -9.40 -4.11 -11.89
CA ARG A 26 -8.41 -4.11 -12.99
C ARG A 26 -7.01 -4.46 -12.52
N LEU A 27 -6.68 -4.18 -11.27
CA LEU A 27 -5.43 -4.60 -10.64
C LEU A 27 -5.44 -6.10 -10.24
N ARG A 28 -6.54 -6.83 -10.54
CA ARG A 28 -6.76 -8.24 -10.18
C ARG A 28 -6.71 -8.49 -8.67
N ILE A 29 -7.18 -7.52 -7.91
CA ILE A 29 -7.39 -7.65 -6.48
C ILE A 29 -8.83 -8.10 -6.27
N ASP A 30 -9.02 -9.18 -5.52
CA ASP A 30 -10.36 -9.65 -5.15
C ASP A 30 -11.04 -8.63 -4.24
N LEU A 31 -12.28 -8.33 -4.56
CA LEU A 31 -13.01 -7.24 -3.94
C LEU A 31 -14.47 -7.62 -3.70
N PHE A 32 -14.96 -7.40 -2.49
CA PHE A 32 -16.38 -7.27 -2.20
C PHE A 32 -16.77 -5.79 -2.16
N TYR A 33 -17.93 -5.47 -2.68
CA TYR A 33 -18.46 -4.12 -2.71
C TYR A 33 -19.84 -4.09 -2.08
N SER A 34 -20.03 -3.22 -1.10
CA SER A 34 -21.29 -3.00 -0.40
C SER A 34 -21.72 -1.54 -0.47
N LYS A 35 -23.02 -1.33 -0.51
CA LYS A 35 -23.65 -0.02 -0.33
C LYS A 35 -24.13 0.11 1.09
N GLY A 36 -23.29 0.70 1.93
CA GLY A 36 -23.58 0.92 3.34
C GLY A 36 -23.17 -0.21 4.28
N SER A 37 -23.18 0.13 5.55
CA SER A 37 -22.67 -0.70 6.65
C SER A 37 -23.43 -2.00 6.88
N SER A 38 -24.75 -2.03 6.63
CA SER A 38 -25.58 -3.23 6.86
C SER A 38 -25.25 -4.37 5.90
N GLU A 39 -25.05 -4.06 4.62
CA GLU A 39 -24.64 -5.05 3.62
C GLU A 39 -23.20 -5.51 3.88
N ALA A 40 -22.31 -4.57 4.22
CA ALA A 40 -20.92 -4.87 4.57
C ALA A 40 -20.83 -5.82 5.77
N TRP A 41 -21.68 -5.64 6.78
CA TRP A 41 -21.71 -6.51 7.94
C TRP A 41 -22.13 -7.95 7.58
N LEU A 42 -23.10 -8.13 6.68
CA LEU A 42 -23.47 -9.46 6.18
C LEU A 42 -22.33 -10.12 5.40
N LEU A 43 -21.62 -9.37 4.55
CA LEU A 43 -20.45 -9.85 3.83
C LEU A 43 -19.31 -10.22 4.80
N ALA A 44 -19.09 -9.42 5.84
CA ALA A 44 -18.11 -9.71 6.86
C ALA A 44 -18.39 -11.04 7.56
N GLN A 45 -19.66 -11.35 7.86
CA GLN A 45 -20.03 -12.65 8.43
C GLN A 45 -19.80 -13.84 7.49
N GLN A 46 -19.99 -13.64 6.20
CA GLN A 46 -19.90 -14.73 5.20
C GLN A 46 -18.48 -15.00 4.75
N GLU A 47 -17.62 -13.98 4.71
CA GLU A 47 -16.32 -14.00 4.05
C GLU A 47 -15.18 -13.55 5.00
N ALA A 48 -15.38 -13.66 6.33
CA ALA A 48 -14.41 -13.22 7.33
C ALA A 48 -12.99 -13.79 7.12
N ASP A 49 -12.90 -15.04 6.65
CA ASP A 49 -11.62 -15.71 6.41
C ASP A 49 -10.81 -15.09 5.27
N ARG A 50 -11.44 -14.31 4.42
CA ARG A 50 -10.84 -13.71 3.23
C ARG A 50 -10.60 -12.22 3.35
N ILE A 51 -11.50 -11.49 4.03
CA ILE A 51 -11.41 -10.05 4.17
C ILE A 51 -10.18 -9.69 4.99
N ARG A 52 -9.32 -8.80 4.46
CA ARG A 52 -8.12 -8.27 5.12
C ARG A 52 -8.16 -6.77 5.28
N THR A 53 -8.88 -6.10 4.40
CA THR A 53 -8.89 -4.65 4.29
C THR A 53 -10.32 -4.16 4.12
N LEU A 54 -10.67 -3.13 4.90
CA LEU A 54 -11.89 -2.36 4.70
C LEU A 54 -11.53 -1.01 4.07
N LEU A 55 -12.15 -0.71 2.94
CA LEU A 55 -11.97 0.53 2.20
C LEU A 55 -13.27 1.32 2.29
N PHE A 56 -13.23 2.59 2.66
CA PHE A 56 -14.44 3.40 2.77
C PHE A 56 -14.15 4.88 2.53
N PRO A 57 -15.13 5.68 2.05
CA PRO A 57 -14.95 7.11 1.87
C PRO A 57 -15.06 7.85 3.22
N PRO A 58 -14.47 9.05 3.36
CA PRO A 58 -14.54 9.83 4.60
C PRO A 58 -15.97 10.33 4.93
N THR A 59 -16.93 10.12 4.03
CA THR A 59 -18.35 10.41 4.22
C THR A 59 -19.09 9.34 5.02
N VAL A 60 -18.53 8.13 5.09
CA VAL A 60 -19.04 7.05 5.96
C VAL A 60 -18.53 7.29 7.39
N ASP A 61 -19.44 7.25 8.37
CA ASP A 61 -19.04 7.45 9.76
C ASP A 61 -18.23 6.24 10.26
N ILE A 62 -17.13 6.52 10.95
CA ILE A 62 -16.29 5.47 11.54
C ILE A 62 -17.05 4.59 12.54
N ASP A 63 -18.08 5.12 13.18
CA ASP A 63 -18.92 4.37 14.09
C ASP A 63 -19.82 3.33 13.37
N GLU A 64 -20.04 3.48 12.07
CA GLU A 64 -20.68 2.45 11.23
C GLU A 64 -19.71 1.34 10.82
N ILE A 65 -18.41 1.64 10.74
CA ILE A 65 -17.36 0.68 10.38
C ILE A 65 -16.97 -0.21 11.56
N LYS A 66 -16.95 0.34 12.78
CA LYS A 66 -16.56 -0.39 14.00
C LYS A 66 -17.27 -1.74 14.19
N PRO A 67 -18.62 -1.86 14.06
CA PRO A 67 -19.31 -3.14 14.21
C PRO A 67 -18.88 -4.19 13.16
N ILE A 68 -18.46 -3.75 11.97
CA ILE A 68 -17.97 -4.64 10.90
C ILE A 68 -16.61 -5.19 11.31
N VAL A 69 -15.71 -4.34 11.81
CA VAL A 69 -14.38 -4.75 12.31
C VAL A 69 -14.54 -5.71 13.50
N GLU A 70 -15.37 -5.36 14.48
CA GLU A 70 -15.64 -6.23 15.64
C GLU A 70 -16.18 -7.61 15.23
N CYS A 71 -17.02 -7.66 14.18
CA CYS A 71 -17.50 -8.92 13.62
C CYS A 71 -16.36 -9.74 13.01
N LEU A 72 -15.49 -9.12 12.20
CA LEU A 72 -14.34 -9.77 11.57
C LEU A 72 -13.35 -10.28 12.62
N ASP A 73 -13.02 -9.47 13.62
CA ASP A 73 -12.10 -9.82 14.71
C ASP A 73 -12.65 -10.95 15.58
N ALA A 74 -13.96 -10.96 15.84
CA ALA A 74 -14.60 -12.03 16.58
C ALA A 74 -14.58 -13.38 15.83
N MET A 75 -14.70 -13.34 14.51
CA MET A 75 -14.69 -14.55 13.67
C MET A 75 -13.27 -15.05 13.37
N ASN A 76 -12.31 -14.14 13.30
CA ASN A 76 -10.94 -14.47 12.93
C ASN A 76 -9.90 -13.62 13.71
N PRO A 77 -9.74 -13.89 15.02
CA PRO A 77 -8.92 -13.05 15.92
C PRO A 77 -7.41 -13.10 15.62
N GLU A 78 -6.98 -14.03 14.76
CA GLU A 78 -5.57 -14.13 14.33
C GLU A 78 -5.26 -13.24 13.11
N LEU A 79 -6.31 -12.62 12.52
CA LEU A 79 -6.17 -11.74 11.36
C LEU A 79 -6.32 -10.29 11.78
N ASP A 80 -5.32 -9.52 11.47
CA ASP A 80 -5.40 -8.06 11.58
C ASP A 80 -6.14 -7.47 10.37
N HIS A 81 -7.18 -6.70 10.63
CA HIS A 81 -7.92 -6.00 9.60
C HIS A 81 -7.42 -4.56 9.46
N VAL A 82 -7.07 -4.15 8.25
CA VAL A 82 -6.56 -2.82 7.97
C VAL A 82 -7.67 -1.92 7.47
N LEU A 83 -7.81 -0.75 8.09
CA LEU A 83 -8.77 0.28 7.69
C LEU A 83 -8.08 1.30 6.80
N VAL A 84 -8.64 1.54 5.62
CA VAL A 84 -8.13 2.51 4.64
C VAL A 84 -9.26 3.46 4.25
N VAL A 85 -9.09 4.73 4.48
CA VAL A 85 -10.02 5.75 3.99
C VAL A 85 -9.57 6.28 2.63
N MET A 86 -10.52 6.43 1.69
CA MET A 86 -10.22 6.86 0.31
C MET A 86 -11.17 7.94 -0.17
N GLY A 87 -10.64 8.98 -0.85
CA GLY A 87 -11.44 10.03 -1.46
C GLY A 87 -10.91 11.43 -1.20
N GLU A 88 -11.81 12.43 -1.24
CA GLU A 88 -11.42 13.80 -0.92
C GLU A 88 -10.94 13.91 0.54
N ARG A 89 -9.87 14.67 0.74
CA ARG A 89 -9.30 14.87 2.08
C ARG A 89 -10.29 15.68 2.93
N PRO A 90 -10.79 15.13 4.03
CA PRO A 90 -11.74 15.84 4.89
C PRO A 90 -11.03 16.86 5.79
N ASP A 91 -11.81 17.60 6.58
CA ASP A 91 -11.28 18.51 7.59
C ASP A 91 -10.52 17.80 8.71
N ASP A 92 -9.77 18.58 9.49
CA ASP A 92 -8.92 18.04 10.57
C ASP A 92 -9.72 17.32 11.66
N ALA A 93 -10.94 17.80 11.97
CA ALA A 93 -11.80 17.18 12.97
C ALA A 93 -12.26 15.79 12.54
N THR A 94 -12.62 15.63 11.26
CA THR A 94 -12.99 14.32 10.68
C THR A 94 -11.78 13.39 10.65
N ARG A 95 -10.59 13.89 10.26
CA ARG A 95 -9.36 13.08 10.29
C ARG A 95 -9.02 12.61 11.71
N GLU A 96 -9.20 13.47 12.72
CA GLU A 96 -8.97 13.10 14.12
C GLU A 96 -9.92 12.01 14.59
N ARG A 97 -11.22 12.06 14.21
CA ARG A 97 -12.18 10.99 14.49
C ARG A 97 -11.81 9.68 13.81
N LEU A 98 -11.40 9.72 12.54
CA LEU A 98 -10.93 8.54 11.81
C LEU A 98 -9.72 7.91 12.49
N ARG A 99 -8.72 8.73 12.86
CA ARG A 99 -7.52 8.27 13.59
C ARG A 99 -7.87 7.67 14.95
N ALA A 100 -8.74 8.31 15.71
CA ALA A 100 -9.24 7.78 16.99
C ALA A 100 -10.05 6.48 16.82
N GLY A 101 -10.62 6.25 15.65
CA GLY A 101 -11.31 5.02 15.26
C GLY A 101 -10.36 3.91 14.72
N GLY A 102 -9.05 4.11 14.76
CA GLY A 102 -8.06 3.12 14.34
C GLY A 102 -7.71 3.14 12.84
N VAL A 103 -8.12 4.19 12.11
CA VAL A 103 -7.74 4.36 10.70
C VAL A 103 -6.34 4.98 10.64
N GLU A 104 -5.39 4.23 10.10
CA GLU A 104 -3.99 4.67 9.96
C GLU A 104 -3.67 5.09 8.52
N LEU A 105 -4.25 4.37 7.55
CA LEU A 105 -3.98 4.56 6.14
C LEU A 105 -5.06 5.38 5.45
N ALA A 106 -4.62 6.25 4.58
CA ALA A 106 -5.48 7.06 3.73
C ALA A 106 -4.98 7.06 2.28
N LEU A 107 -5.88 7.30 1.35
CA LEU A 107 -5.55 7.60 -0.04
C LEU A 107 -6.37 8.80 -0.49
N TRP A 108 -5.78 9.99 -0.32
CA TRP A 108 -6.46 11.25 -0.63
C TRP A 108 -6.35 11.61 -2.12
N GLU A 109 -7.46 12.02 -2.71
CA GLU A 109 -7.49 12.51 -4.08
C GLU A 109 -6.67 13.81 -4.26
N PRO A 110 -6.03 13.99 -5.45
CA PRO A 110 -5.93 13.04 -6.55
C PRO A 110 -4.84 11.99 -6.32
N PHE A 111 -5.11 10.73 -6.68
CA PHE A 111 -4.13 9.64 -6.62
C PHE A 111 -4.06 8.85 -7.93
N ASP A 112 -2.87 8.33 -8.22
CA ASP A 112 -2.61 7.51 -9.40
C ASP A 112 -2.82 5.99 -9.11
N GLU A 113 -2.70 5.16 -10.15
CA GLU A 113 -2.85 3.71 -10.02
C GLU A 113 -1.72 3.05 -9.22
N SER A 114 -0.53 3.64 -9.21
CA SER A 114 0.59 3.11 -8.45
C SER A 114 0.34 3.27 -6.95
N ALA A 115 -0.14 4.44 -6.53
CA ALA A 115 -0.52 4.71 -5.15
C ALA A 115 -1.70 3.81 -4.70
N LEU A 116 -2.74 3.68 -5.53
CA LEU A 116 -3.87 2.80 -5.26
C LEU A 116 -3.42 1.35 -5.07
N ARG A 117 -2.62 0.83 -6.02
CA ARG A 117 -2.08 -0.53 -5.94
C ARG A 117 -1.26 -0.74 -4.68
N SER A 118 -0.35 0.18 -4.38
CA SER A 118 0.54 0.05 -3.23
C SER A 118 -0.22 0.03 -1.91
N ILE A 119 -1.14 0.98 -1.69
CA ILE A 119 -1.92 1.07 -0.45
C ILE A 119 -2.80 -0.17 -0.27
N VAL A 120 -3.53 -0.58 -1.31
CA VAL A 120 -4.41 -1.76 -1.22
C VAL A 120 -3.59 -3.04 -1.07
N ALA A 121 -2.46 -3.18 -1.80
CA ALA A 121 -1.59 -4.34 -1.66
C ALA A 121 -0.96 -4.46 -0.26
N ASP A 122 -0.43 -3.36 0.25
CA ASP A 122 0.19 -3.34 1.58
C ASP A 122 -0.85 -3.58 2.69
N SER A 123 -2.08 -3.09 2.53
CA SER A 123 -3.16 -3.31 3.49
C SER A 123 -3.68 -4.77 3.53
N MET A 124 -3.43 -5.55 2.48
CA MET A 124 -3.81 -6.98 2.42
C MET A 124 -2.74 -7.92 3.00
N VAL A 125 -1.54 -7.42 3.29
CA VAL A 125 -0.48 -8.19 3.95
C VAL A 125 -0.70 -8.10 5.46
N SER A 126 -0.56 -9.23 6.18
CA SER A 126 -0.75 -9.25 7.64
C SER A 126 0.13 -8.21 8.36
N ARG A 127 -0.40 -7.56 9.40
CA ARG A 127 0.35 -6.59 10.23
C ARG A 127 1.67 -7.17 10.74
N GLY A 128 1.73 -8.45 11.09
CA GLY A 128 2.97 -9.10 11.50
C GLY A 128 4.08 -9.03 10.44
N ALA A 129 3.74 -9.00 9.15
CA ALA A 129 4.71 -8.78 8.07
C ALA A 129 5.03 -7.28 7.88
N ILE A 130 4.10 -6.38 8.26
CA ILE A 130 4.32 -4.91 8.27
C ILE A 130 5.15 -4.54 9.50
N ASP A 131 4.83 -5.07 10.67
CA ASP A 131 5.57 -4.83 11.93
C ASP A 131 6.98 -5.41 11.90
N ALA A 132 7.24 -6.46 11.12
CA ALA A 132 8.58 -6.95 10.85
C ALA A 132 9.42 -5.97 10.00
N ARG A 133 8.78 -5.01 9.33
CA ARG A 133 9.46 -3.93 8.61
C ARG A 133 9.76 -2.80 9.61
N LYS A 134 11.01 -2.42 9.71
CA LYS A 134 11.45 -1.32 10.59
C LYS A 134 10.82 0.04 10.25
N ASP A 135 10.31 0.21 9.03
CA ASP A 135 9.81 1.48 8.50
C ASP A 135 8.61 1.28 7.57
N VAL A 136 7.63 2.15 7.68
CA VAL A 136 6.48 2.23 6.77
C VAL A 136 6.97 2.58 5.36
N ARG A 137 6.51 1.82 4.36
CA ARG A 137 6.74 2.11 2.95
C ARG A 137 5.62 2.99 2.41
N LEU A 138 5.98 4.08 1.78
CA LEU A 138 5.03 4.98 1.13
C LEU A 138 5.09 4.85 -0.39
N PRO A 139 3.96 4.95 -1.09
CA PRO A 139 3.92 5.00 -2.55
C PRO A 139 4.67 6.20 -3.08
N THR A 140 5.45 5.99 -4.14
CA THR A 140 6.16 7.05 -4.86
C THR A 140 6.17 6.78 -6.36
N THR A 141 6.61 7.76 -7.15
CA THR A 141 6.85 7.63 -8.59
C THR A 141 8.20 8.21 -8.95
N LEU A 142 9.20 7.99 -8.08
CA LEU A 142 10.53 8.55 -8.27
C LEU A 142 11.28 7.79 -9.36
N LEU A 143 12.02 8.53 -10.16
CA LEU A 143 12.95 7.93 -11.12
C LEU A 143 14.21 7.46 -10.40
N GLY A 144 14.75 6.32 -10.84
CA GLY A 144 15.98 5.78 -10.29
C GLY A 144 16.82 5.08 -11.35
N ARG A 145 18.05 4.80 -10.96
CA ARG A 145 19.01 4.02 -11.76
C ARG A 145 19.65 2.96 -10.88
N ALA A 146 19.52 1.70 -11.27
CA ALA A 146 20.11 0.58 -10.57
C ALA A 146 21.31 0.05 -11.36
N PHE A 147 22.44 -0.20 -10.68
CA PHE A 147 23.70 -0.63 -11.29
C PHE A 147 24.18 -1.93 -10.63
N ARG A 148 24.62 -2.87 -11.47
CA ARG A 148 25.34 -4.09 -11.04
C ARG A 148 26.55 -4.31 -11.95
N GLY A 149 27.74 -3.95 -11.47
CA GLY A 149 28.94 -3.88 -12.33
C GLY A 149 28.72 -2.89 -13.47
N ALA A 150 28.95 -3.33 -14.70
CA ALA A 150 28.75 -2.51 -15.92
C ALA A 150 27.27 -2.46 -16.39
N LYS A 151 26.37 -3.23 -15.78
CA LYS A 151 24.95 -3.24 -16.16
C LYS A 151 24.20 -2.13 -15.44
N ARG A 152 23.48 -1.31 -16.22
CA ARG A 152 22.59 -0.25 -15.75
C ARG A 152 21.16 -0.58 -16.13
N LYS A 153 20.22 -0.22 -15.26
CA LYS A 153 18.77 -0.28 -15.50
C LYS A 153 18.14 1.01 -15.00
N ASP A 154 17.29 1.60 -15.81
CA ASP A 154 16.41 2.66 -15.38
C ASP A 154 15.21 2.01 -14.69
N VAL A 155 14.79 2.56 -13.56
CA VAL A 155 13.75 2.00 -12.69
C VAL A 155 12.82 3.10 -12.22
N ILE A 156 11.58 2.72 -11.85
CA ILE A 156 10.68 3.57 -11.09
C ILE A 156 10.68 3.04 -9.65
N VAL A 157 10.99 3.90 -8.70
CA VAL A 157 10.85 3.58 -7.27
C VAL A 157 9.39 3.79 -6.94
N SER A 158 8.60 2.72 -6.93
CA SER A 158 7.15 2.80 -6.71
C SER A 158 6.74 2.75 -5.23
N THR A 159 7.63 2.23 -4.37
CA THR A 159 7.51 2.42 -2.92
C THR A 159 8.85 2.72 -2.30
N LEU A 160 8.88 3.54 -1.25
CA LEU A 160 10.09 3.95 -0.56
C LEU A 160 9.90 3.98 0.96
N SER A 161 10.91 3.54 1.70
CA SER A 161 11.10 3.76 3.13
C SER A 161 12.56 4.10 3.40
N THR A 162 12.94 4.40 4.63
CA THR A 162 14.34 4.62 5.01
C THR A 162 15.18 3.33 4.93
N GLY A 163 14.55 2.16 5.03
CA GLY A 163 15.21 0.85 4.95
C GLY A 163 15.21 0.20 3.57
N GLY A 164 14.46 0.71 2.59
CA GLY A 164 14.37 0.09 1.28
C GLY A 164 13.17 0.52 0.45
N GLY A 165 12.86 -0.24 -0.61
CA GLY A 165 11.76 0.09 -1.50
C GLY A 165 11.47 -0.99 -2.53
N PHE A 166 10.52 -0.72 -3.41
CA PHE A 166 10.26 -1.53 -4.59
C PHE A 166 10.60 -0.75 -5.85
N LEU A 167 11.37 -1.41 -6.73
CA LEU A 167 11.88 -0.84 -7.97
C LEU A 167 11.21 -1.54 -9.15
N GLU A 168 10.30 -0.86 -9.82
CA GLU A 168 9.70 -1.37 -11.06
C GLU A 168 10.71 -1.35 -12.20
N SER A 169 10.83 -2.47 -12.90
CA SER A 169 11.74 -2.63 -14.02
C SER A 169 11.27 -3.78 -14.90
N ALA A 170 11.25 -3.60 -16.21
CA ALA A 170 10.93 -4.66 -17.17
C ALA A 170 11.90 -5.86 -17.12
N ALA A 171 13.08 -5.68 -16.54
CA ALA A 171 14.08 -6.74 -16.41
C ALA A 171 14.82 -6.57 -15.07
N PRO A 172 14.25 -6.97 -13.94
CA PRO A 172 14.85 -6.79 -12.62
C PRO A 172 16.19 -7.53 -12.50
N PHE A 173 17.03 -7.12 -11.55
CA PHE A 173 18.18 -7.93 -11.16
C PHE A 173 17.69 -9.11 -10.31
N PRO A 174 18.36 -10.29 -10.41
CA PRO A 174 17.95 -11.45 -9.63
C PRO A 174 18.07 -11.23 -8.13
N GLU A 175 17.24 -11.94 -7.37
CA GLU A 175 17.34 -12.04 -5.92
C GLU A 175 18.76 -12.37 -5.46
N GLY A 176 19.18 -11.83 -4.31
CA GLY A 176 20.54 -11.93 -3.78
C GLY A 176 21.58 -11.07 -4.51
N SER A 177 21.17 -10.28 -5.52
CA SER A 177 22.09 -9.35 -6.18
C SER A 177 22.38 -8.14 -5.30
N ARG A 178 23.64 -7.75 -5.20
CA ARG A 178 24.05 -6.45 -4.64
C ARG A 178 24.12 -5.42 -5.76
N ILE A 179 23.43 -4.29 -5.55
CA ILE A 179 23.33 -3.20 -6.52
C ILE A 179 23.73 -1.86 -5.89
N SER A 180 24.13 -0.91 -6.73
CA SER A 180 24.14 0.51 -6.38
C SER A 180 22.90 1.15 -6.98
N LEU A 181 22.20 1.96 -6.21
CA LEU A 181 20.97 2.60 -6.60
C LEU A 181 21.12 4.11 -6.47
N GLU A 182 20.78 4.84 -7.53
CA GLU A 182 20.61 6.28 -7.54
C GLU A 182 19.11 6.57 -7.59
N ILE A 183 18.58 7.35 -6.63
CA ILE A 183 17.18 7.77 -6.54
C ILE A 183 17.12 9.27 -6.73
N ALA A 184 16.31 9.74 -7.66
CA ALA A 184 16.08 11.16 -7.90
C ALA A 184 14.99 11.68 -6.95
N LEU A 185 15.38 12.31 -5.84
CA LEU A 185 14.48 13.09 -4.99
C LEU A 185 14.28 14.50 -5.58
N PRO A 186 13.22 15.24 -5.19
CA PRO A 186 12.99 16.60 -5.67
C PRO A 186 14.14 17.59 -5.41
N ASP A 187 14.89 17.38 -4.33
CA ASP A 187 16.02 18.20 -3.90
C ASP A 187 17.39 17.71 -4.39
N GLY A 188 17.43 16.65 -5.21
CA GLY A 188 18.64 16.05 -5.78
C GLY A 188 18.69 14.54 -5.63
N SER A 189 19.77 13.91 -6.12
CA SER A 189 19.89 12.44 -6.09
C SER A 189 20.44 11.92 -4.77
N VAL A 190 19.95 10.76 -4.35
CA VAL A 190 20.47 9.94 -3.25
C VAL A 190 21.12 8.70 -3.84
N ASN A 191 22.30 8.35 -3.32
CA ASN A 191 23.03 7.16 -3.76
C ASN A 191 23.17 6.17 -2.61
N VAL A 192 22.69 4.93 -2.83
CA VAL A 192 22.70 3.89 -1.80
C VAL A 192 23.11 2.53 -2.38
N ARG A 193 23.75 1.71 -1.57
CA ARG A 193 23.93 0.28 -1.86
C ARG A 193 22.74 -0.48 -1.33
N ALA A 194 22.26 -1.47 -2.10
CA ALA A 194 21.12 -2.26 -1.72
C ALA A 194 21.30 -3.73 -2.11
N ASP A 195 20.70 -4.62 -1.33
CA ASP A 195 20.55 -6.02 -1.71
C ASP A 195 19.15 -6.25 -2.27
N VAL A 196 19.04 -7.02 -3.36
CA VAL A 196 17.77 -7.44 -3.95
C VAL A 196 17.23 -8.60 -3.13
N MET A 197 16.10 -8.37 -2.43
CA MET A 197 15.47 -9.33 -1.53
C MET A 197 14.51 -10.27 -2.24
N ASN A 198 13.86 -9.79 -3.29
CA ASN A 198 12.98 -10.56 -4.17
C ASN A 198 12.94 -9.95 -5.57
N ALA A 199 12.55 -10.75 -6.56
CA ALA A 199 12.39 -10.27 -7.94
C ALA A 199 11.13 -10.88 -8.57
N HIS A 200 10.30 -10.02 -9.17
CA HIS A 200 9.07 -10.39 -9.87
C HIS A 200 9.27 -10.21 -11.37
N TYR A 201 9.03 -11.27 -12.12
CA TYR A 201 9.18 -11.31 -13.57
C TYR A 201 7.81 -11.32 -14.27
N PRO A 202 7.70 -10.89 -15.55
CA PRO A 202 6.43 -10.68 -16.23
C PRO A 202 5.48 -11.88 -16.30
N ASP A 203 5.99 -13.10 -16.20
CA ASP A 203 5.24 -14.35 -16.39
C ASP A 203 5.01 -15.15 -15.08
N SER A 204 5.22 -14.55 -13.93
CA SER A 204 4.93 -15.24 -12.67
C SER A 204 3.41 -15.30 -12.44
N ASP A 205 2.82 -16.51 -12.53
CA ASP A 205 1.42 -16.80 -12.24
C ASP A 205 1.08 -16.59 -10.76
N GLY A 206 1.07 -15.35 -10.32
CA GLY A 206 0.59 -14.96 -8.99
C GLY A 206 -0.87 -14.48 -9.07
N ALA A 207 -1.70 -14.87 -8.12
CA ALA A 207 -3.08 -14.36 -7.99
C ALA A 207 -3.13 -12.83 -7.88
N PHE A 208 -2.06 -12.23 -7.43
CA PHE A 208 -1.83 -10.80 -7.30
C PHE A 208 -0.76 -10.37 -8.31
N GLN A 209 -1.13 -9.59 -9.34
CA GLN A 209 -0.13 -9.07 -10.28
C GLN A 209 0.69 -7.95 -9.63
N GLN A 210 1.74 -8.35 -8.91
CA GLN A 210 2.77 -7.38 -8.55
C GLN A 210 3.44 -6.87 -9.84
N PRO A 211 3.78 -5.59 -9.93
CA PRO A 211 4.49 -5.08 -11.08
C PRO A 211 5.83 -5.80 -11.24
N CYS A 212 6.26 -5.97 -12.49
CA CYS A 212 7.59 -6.49 -12.77
C CYS A 212 8.64 -5.58 -12.13
N GLY A 213 9.51 -6.16 -11.29
CA GLY A 213 10.43 -5.35 -10.52
C GLY A 213 11.17 -6.13 -9.44
N MET A 214 11.73 -5.42 -8.48
CA MET A 214 12.52 -6.01 -7.40
C MET A 214 12.33 -5.23 -6.09
N GLY A 215 12.12 -5.95 -5.01
CA GLY A 215 12.20 -5.43 -3.66
C GLY A 215 13.64 -5.33 -3.20
N VAL A 216 14.03 -4.19 -2.63
CA VAL A 216 15.39 -3.95 -2.19
C VAL A 216 15.45 -3.51 -0.73
N GLU A 217 16.53 -3.93 -0.05
CA GLU A 217 16.91 -3.46 1.29
C GLU A 217 18.18 -2.61 1.18
N PHE A 218 18.15 -1.41 1.78
CA PHE A 218 19.31 -0.52 1.79
C PHE A 218 20.34 -0.98 2.82
N LEU A 219 21.60 -1.06 2.40
CA LEU A 219 22.67 -1.53 3.28
C LEU A 219 23.29 -0.41 4.13
N ASN A 220 23.53 0.73 3.51
CA ASN A 220 24.20 1.87 4.14
C ASN A 220 23.69 3.16 3.50
N LEU A 221 22.59 3.66 3.98
CA LEU A 221 22.17 5.02 3.65
C LEU A 221 23.02 6.00 4.50
N SER A 222 23.67 6.98 3.87
CA SER A 222 24.45 7.98 4.62
C SER A 222 23.53 8.81 5.51
N GLY A 223 24.02 9.29 6.65
CA GLY A 223 23.19 10.07 7.57
C GLY A 223 22.51 11.26 6.89
N ALA A 224 23.23 11.98 6.01
CA ALA A 224 22.66 13.09 5.24
C ALA A 224 21.60 12.62 4.21
N ASP A 225 21.83 11.51 3.51
CA ASP A 225 20.88 10.94 2.55
C ASP A 225 19.68 10.33 3.27
N GLU A 226 19.89 9.71 4.44
CA GLU A 226 18.79 9.20 5.27
C GLU A 226 17.88 10.34 5.75
N GLU A 227 18.43 11.46 6.19
CA GLU A 227 17.65 12.64 6.57
C GLU A 227 16.83 13.19 5.39
N ARG A 228 17.41 13.21 4.18
CA ARG A 228 16.72 13.67 2.97
C ARG A 228 15.57 12.72 2.60
N VAL A 229 15.81 11.41 2.61
CA VAL A 229 14.74 10.40 2.37
C VAL A 229 13.65 10.53 3.42
N ARG A 230 14.01 10.68 4.70
CA ARG A 230 13.05 10.87 5.80
C ARG A 230 12.23 12.15 5.66
N ALA A 231 12.86 13.26 5.29
CA ALA A 231 12.16 14.52 5.03
C ALA A 231 11.16 14.39 3.86
N PHE A 232 11.59 13.77 2.76
CA PHE A 232 10.72 13.49 1.63
C PHE A 232 9.54 12.59 2.01
N LEU A 233 9.79 11.48 2.73
CA LEU A 233 8.73 10.58 3.20
C LEU A 233 7.75 11.28 4.14
N LYS A 234 8.24 12.18 5.00
CA LYS A 234 7.38 12.99 5.86
C LYS A 234 6.49 13.93 5.04
N GLU A 235 7.04 14.57 4.01
CA GLU A 235 6.28 15.50 3.14
C GLU A 235 5.16 14.77 2.39
N ILE A 236 5.46 13.58 1.83
CA ILE A 236 4.44 12.81 1.11
C ILE A 236 3.51 12.03 2.04
N GLY A 237 3.93 11.75 3.28
CA GLY A 237 3.21 10.93 4.25
C GLY A 237 1.79 11.44 4.53
N ASP A 238 1.61 12.75 4.56
CA ASP A 238 0.30 13.39 4.73
C ASP A 238 -0.74 13.03 3.64
N ARG A 239 -0.29 12.45 2.54
CA ARG A 239 -1.16 11.97 1.45
C ARG A 239 -1.66 10.54 1.69
N PHE A 240 -1.00 9.79 2.57
CA PHE A 240 -1.21 8.36 2.78
C PHE A 240 -1.51 8.00 4.24
N CYS A 241 -1.59 8.99 5.12
CA CYS A 241 -1.94 8.83 6.53
C CYS A 241 -3.15 9.71 6.89
N VAL A 242 -3.90 9.25 7.88
CA VAL A 242 -5.07 9.98 8.42
C VAL A 242 -4.63 11.06 9.39
#